data_32c35e71141f36c74dde1c53cea2d5b3
#
_entry.id   32c35e71141f36c74dde1c53cea2d5b3
#
_cell.length_a   1.000
_cell.length_b   1.000
_cell.length_c   1.000
_cell.angle_alpha   90.00
_cell.angle_beta   90.00
_cell.angle_gamma   90.00
#
_symmetry.space_group_name_H-M   'P 1'
#
loop_
_entity.id
_entity.type
_entity.pdbx_description
1 polymer ?
#
loop_
_entity_poly.entity_id
_entity_poly.type
_entity_poly.pdbx_seq_one_letter_code
_entity_poly.pdbx_strand_id
1 'polypeptide(L)'
;MVGAWWAWLIAIAMYALFRLWYDNWRGPLSRQEIETFMTVITDSRMSAYSDPHVIRDFLENDDGKEFVMVNLVRVHPTEVDHPHTGKPTKGINLLREYGANFVKVLVRHGGHPVLAMRKVGGYIDSWNTPPDPGWHIASSRTVFGI
;
A
#
# COMPACT_ATOMS: atom_id res chain seq x y z
N MET A 1 -20.69 -6.55 44.96
CA MET A 1 -20.43 -6.56 43.53
C MET A 1 -19.04 -5.97 43.30
N VAL A 2 -18.05 -6.81 43.08
CA VAL A 2 -16.71 -6.33 42.71
C VAL A 2 -16.84 -5.83 41.27
N GLY A 3 -16.81 -4.52 41.10
CA GLY A 3 -17.02 -3.92 39.79
C GLY A 3 -16.00 -4.43 38.76
N ALA A 4 -16.41 -4.66 37.51
CA ALA A 4 -15.59 -5.13 36.42
C ALA A 4 -14.57 -4.09 35.91
N TRP A 5 -14.15 -3.18 36.80
CA TRP A 5 -13.18 -2.10 36.45
C TRP A 5 -11.84 -2.64 35.94
N TRP A 6 -11.42 -3.81 36.39
CA TRP A 6 -10.21 -4.50 35.91
C TRP A 6 -10.30 -4.85 34.41
N ALA A 7 -11.51 -5.14 33.90
CA ALA A 7 -11.68 -5.43 32.47
C ALA A 7 -11.40 -4.18 31.62
N TRP A 8 -11.78 -3.00 32.11
CA TRP A 8 -11.47 -1.74 31.45
C TRP A 8 -9.98 -1.42 31.49
N LEU A 9 -9.28 -1.71 32.59
CA LEU A 9 -7.84 -1.54 32.67
C LEU A 9 -7.10 -2.43 31.66
N ILE A 10 -7.53 -3.70 31.53
CA ILE A 10 -6.98 -4.60 30.53
C ILE A 10 -7.24 -4.08 29.10
N ALA A 11 -8.46 -3.66 28.82
CA ALA A 11 -8.80 -3.12 27.50
C ALA A 11 -7.98 -1.86 27.16
N ILE A 12 -7.82 -0.96 28.10
CA ILE A 12 -6.99 0.25 27.93
C ILE A 12 -5.51 -0.13 27.71
N ALA A 13 -4.97 -1.06 28.49
CA ALA A 13 -3.61 -1.53 28.35
C ALA A 13 -3.36 -2.20 26.98
N MET A 14 -4.28 -3.07 26.57
CA MET A 14 -4.22 -3.70 25.25
C MET A 14 -4.31 -2.68 24.11
N TYR A 15 -5.19 -1.70 24.23
CA TYR A 15 -5.32 -0.62 23.25
C TYR A 15 -4.06 0.24 23.19
N ALA A 16 -3.47 0.58 24.33
CA ALA A 16 -2.24 1.35 24.38
C ALA A 16 -1.07 0.57 23.74
N LEU A 17 -0.93 -0.74 24.03
CA LEU A 17 0.06 -1.59 23.39
C LEU A 17 -0.15 -1.70 21.88
N PHE A 18 -1.42 -1.87 21.46
CA PHE A 18 -1.77 -1.87 20.04
C PHE A 18 -1.38 -0.55 19.38
N ARG A 19 -1.68 0.60 20.00
CA ARG A 19 -1.34 1.93 19.47
C ARG A 19 0.17 2.12 19.37
N LEU A 20 0.93 1.74 20.39
CA LEU A 20 2.39 1.79 20.39
C LEU A 20 3.00 0.96 19.25
N TRP A 21 2.43 -0.21 19.00
CA TRP A 21 2.87 -1.05 17.89
C TRP A 21 2.43 -0.49 16.53
N TYR A 22 1.17 -0.05 16.42
CA TYR A 22 0.57 0.38 15.16
C TYR A 22 1.11 1.73 14.66
N ASP A 23 1.31 2.68 15.56
CA ASP A 23 1.76 4.04 15.22
C ASP A 23 3.28 4.15 15.05
N ASN A 24 3.97 3.02 14.92
CA ASN A 24 5.43 2.99 14.78
C ASN A 24 6.15 3.91 15.79
N TRP A 25 6.12 3.53 17.08
CA TRP A 25 6.76 4.27 18.18
C TRP A 25 8.25 4.59 17.97
N ARG A 26 8.89 3.96 16.97
CA ARG A 26 10.29 4.19 16.59
C ARG A 26 10.51 5.54 15.89
N GLY A 27 9.44 6.16 15.38
CA GLY A 27 9.50 7.42 14.63
C GLY A 27 9.95 7.24 13.17
N PRO A 28 10.43 8.32 12.54
CA PRO A 28 10.87 8.32 11.15
C PRO A 28 11.99 7.33 10.86
N LEU A 29 12.13 6.95 9.60
CA LEU A 29 13.23 6.12 9.13
C LEU A 29 14.59 6.78 9.40
N SER A 30 15.54 6.00 9.91
CA SER A 30 16.92 6.43 10.06
C SER A 30 17.62 6.46 8.69
N ARG A 31 18.67 7.28 8.56
CA ARG A 31 19.49 7.32 7.34
C ARG A 31 20.03 5.96 6.93
N GLN A 32 20.41 5.13 7.89
CA GLN A 32 20.92 3.79 7.61
C GLN A 32 19.84 2.87 7.02
N GLU A 33 18.62 2.96 7.53
CA GLU A 33 17.48 2.22 6.99
C GLU A 33 17.16 2.69 5.57
N ILE A 34 17.14 4.00 5.32
CA ILE A 34 16.94 4.57 3.98
C ILE A 34 17.99 4.05 2.99
N GLU A 35 19.28 4.08 3.34
CA GLU A 35 20.33 3.56 2.46
C GLU A 35 20.19 2.04 2.21
N THR A 36 19.77 1.29 3.22
CA THR A 36 19.49 -0.14 3.08
C THR A 36 18.35 -0.38 2.08
N PHE A 37 17.25 0.35 2.21
CA PHE A 37 16.13 0.28 1.27
C PHE A 37 16.54 0.69 -0.14
N MET A 38 17.30 1.77 -0.28
CA MET A 38 17.77 2.25 -1.59
C MET A 38 18.68 1.23 -2.27
N THR A 39 19.55 0.55 -1.53
CA THR A 39 20.39 -0.53 -2.07
C THR A 39 19.52 -1.65 -2.63
N VAL A 40 18.54 -2.13 -1.86
CA VAL A 40 17.63 -3.20 -2.30
C VAL A 40 16.83 -2.78 -3.54
N ILE A 41 16.36 -1.54 -3.60
CA ILE A 41 15.59 -1.03 -4.73
C ILE A 41 16.47 -0.92 -5.98
N THR A 42 17.69 -0.40 -5.83
CA THR A 42 18.63 -0.21 -6.94
C THR A 42 19.10 -1.56 -7.52
N ASP A 43 19.35 -2.54 -6.66
CA ASP A 43 19.79 -3.88 -7.08
C ASP A 43 18.64 -4.72 -7.65
N SER A 44 17.41 -4.31 -7.41
CA SER A 44 16.23 -5.01 -7.92
C SER A 44 15.82 -4.51 -9.31
N ARG A 45 15.05 -5.35 -10.03
CA ARG A 45 14.42 -4.92 -11.29
C ARG A 45 13.41 -3.76 -11.11
N MET A 46 13.11 -3.36 -9.89
CA MET A 46 12.21 -2.26 -9.60
C MET A 46 12.77 -0.92 -10.07
N SER A 47 14.09 -0.75 -10.10
CA SER A 47 14.75 0.46 -10.61
C SER A 47 14.43 0.77 -12.08
N ALA A 48 14.02 -0.24 -12.86
CA ALA A 48 13.60 -0.06 -14.25
C ALA A 48 12.21 0.59 -14.40
N TYR A 49 11.39 0.58 -13.34
CA TYR A 49 10.01 1.06 -13.36
C TYR A 49 9.72 2.19 -12.39
N SER A 50 10.68 2.54 -11.55
CA SER A 50 10.53 3.56 -10.52
C SER A 50 11.75 4.47 -10.52
N ASP A 51 11.53 5.77 -10.43
CA ASP A 51 12.61 6.74 -10.29
C ASP A 51 13.22 6.64 -8.87
N PRO A 52 14.51 6.27 -8.72
CA PRO A 52 15.13 6.16 -7.41
C PRO A 52 15.18 7.49 -6.64
N HIS A 53 15.21 8.63 -7.34
CA HIS A 53 15.19 9.93 -6.68
C HIS A 53 13.84 10.21 -6.00
N VAL A 54 12.74 9.86 -6.67
CA VAL A 54 11.39 10.00 -6.10
C VAL A 54 11.21 9.10 -4.89
N ILE A 55 11.74 7.87 -4.96
CA ILE A 55 11.66 6.94 -3.82
C ILE A 55 12.51 7.45 -2.65
N ARG A 56 13.72 7.92 -2.91
CA ARG A 56 14.59 8.49 -1.87
C ARG A 56 13.92 9.67 -1.20
N ASP A 57 13.43 10.62 -1.98
CA ASP A 57 12.72 11.80 -1.48
C ASP A 57 11.52 11.41 -0.60
N PHE A 58 10.75 10.41 -1.00
CA PHE A 58 9.64 9.88 -0.22
C PHE A 58 10.12 9.28 1.12
N LEU A 59 11.21 8.52 1.13
CA LEU A 59 11.75 7.91 2.35
C LEU A 59 12.39 8.95 3.28
N GLU A 60 13.06 9.98 2.74
CA GLU A 60 13.68 11.06 3.51
C GLU A 60 12.65 12.01 4.14
N ASN A 61 11.47 12.10 3.56
CA ASN A 61 10.34 12.88 4.08
C ASN A 61 9.40 12.06 4.99
N ASP A 62 9.79 10.83 5.37
CA ASP A 62 9.01 10.03 6.32
C ASP A 62 8.94 10.73 7.69
N ASP A 63 7.72 10.94 8.17
CA ASP A 63 7.47 11.53 9.50
C ASP A 63 7.17 10.49 10.59
N GLY A 64 7.34 9.21 10.27
CA GLY A 64 7.07 8.09 11.16
C GLY A 64 5.61 7.79 11.38
N LYS A 65 4.71 8.44 10.62
CA LYS A 65 3.27 8.20 10.71
C LYS A 65 2.78 7.32 9.57
N GLU A 66 1.52 6.93 9.68
CA GLU A 66 0.86 6.19 8.62
C GLU A 66 0.69 7.04 7.36
N PHE A 67 0.82 6.41 6.21
CA PHE A 67 0.52 7.03 4.93
C PHE A 67 -0.54 6.24 4.16
N VAL A 68 -1.22 6.91 3.25
CA VAL A 68 -2.19 6.29 2.36
C VAL A 68 -1.60 6.20 0.96
N MET A 69 -1.39 4.98 0.50
CA MET A 69 -0.96 4.74 -0.88
C MET A 69 -2.19 4.59 -1.77
N VAL A 70 -2.26 5.42 -2.81
CA VAL A 70 -3.30 5.33 -3.84
C VAL A 70 -2.71 4.68 -5.08
N ASN A 71 -3.16 3.50 -5.43
CA ASN A 71 -2.74 2.80 -6.63
C ASN A 71 -3.77 3.00 -7.74
N LEU A 72 -3.35 3.67 -8.81
CA LEU A 72 -4.14 3.82 -10.02
C LEU A 72 -3.70 2.74 -11.01
N VAL A 73 -4.57 1.77 -11.29
CA VAL A 73 -4.25 0.64 -12.15
C VAL A 73 -5.10 0.69 -13.41
N ARG A 74 -4.45 0.77 -14.56
CA ARG A 74 -5.10 0.64 -15.86
C ARG A 74 -5.17 -0.84 -16.22
N VAL A 75 -6.38 -1.37 -16.30
CA VAL A 75 -6.60 -2.75 -16.73
C VAL A 75 -6.67 -2.82 -18.25
N HIS A 76 -5.92 -3.76 -18.84
CA HIS A 76 -5.93 -3.97 -20.28
C HIS A 76 -7.35 -4.35 -20.76
N PRO A 77 -7.87 -3.69 -21.80
CA PRO A 77 -9.26 -3.92 -22.25
C PRO A 77 -9.46 -5.28 -22.92
N THR A 78 -8.40 -5.83 -23.51
CA THR A 78 -8.41 -7.14 -24.18
C THR A 78 -7.76 -8.21 -23.31
N GLU A 79 -7.86 -9.47 -23.72
CA GLU A 79 -7.13 -10.56 -23.10
C GLU A 79 -5.62 -10.38 -23.32
N VAL A 80 -4.84 -10.77 -22.33
CA VAL A 80 -3.38 -10.77 -22.34
C VAL A 80 -2.89 -12.13 -21.87
N ASP A 81 -1.67 -12.51 -22.28
CA ASP A 81 -1.08 -13.76 -21.83
C ASP A 81 -0.74 -13.68 -20.34
N HIS A 82 -1.19 -14.67 -19.58
CA HIS A 82 -0.87 -14.76 -18.16
C HIS A 82 0.63 -14.99 -17.96
N PRO A 83 1.34 -14.17 -17.16
CA PRO A 83 2.80 -14.17 -17.07
C PRO A 83 3.41 -15.50 -16.60
N HIS A 84 2.66 -16.32 -15.85
CA HIS A 84 3.14 -17.61 -15.35
C HIS A 84 2.63 -18.81 -16.14
N THR A 85 1.48 -18.73 -16.77
CA THR A 85 0.86 -19.87 -17.46
C THR A 85 0.86 -19.73 -18.98
N GLY A 86 1.11 -18.54 -19.52
CA GLY A 86 1.00 -18.24 -20.95
C GLY A 86 -0.40 -18.33 -21.53
N LYS A 87 -1.43 -18.56 -20.71
CA LYS A 87 -2.80 -18.69 -21.19
C LYS A 87 -3.46 -17.33 -21.33
N PRO A 88 -4.27 -17.09 -22.38
CA PRO A 88 -5.06 -15.87 -22.50
C PRO A 88 -5.95 -15.66 -21.27
N THR A 89 -5.91 -14.49 -20.68
CA THR A 89 -6.70 -14.13 -19.51
C THR A 89 -7.09 -12.65 -19.53
N LYS A 90 -8.20 -12.33 -18.92
CA LYS A 90 -8.64 -10.93 -18.78
C LYS A 90 -7.76 -10.20 -17.79
N GLY A 91 -7.33 -8.97 -18.10
CA GLY A 91 -6.50 -8.16 -17.22
C GLY A 91 -7.08 -7.99 -15.81
N ILE A 92 -8.41 -7.95 -15.65
CA ILE A 92 -9.07 -7.89 -14.35
C ILE A 92 -8.81 -9.14 -13.48
N ASN A 93 -8.61 -10.30 -14.08
CA ASN A 93 -8.29 -11.52 -13.32
C ASN A 93 -6.85 -11.48 -12.80
N LEU A 94 -5.92 -10.95 -13.60
CA LEU A 94 -4.55 -10.71 -13.15
C LEU A 94 -4.51 -9.71 -12.00
N LEU A 95 -5.28 -8.64 -12.08
CA LEU A 95 -5.38 -7.66 -11.00
C LEU A 95 -5.93 -8.28 -9.72
N ARG A 96 -6.93 -9.16 -9.81
CA ARG A 96 -7.49 -9.87 -8.65
C ARG A 96 -6.46 -10.82 -8.02
N GLU A 97 -5.73 -11.56 -8.84
CA GLU A 97 -4.67 -12.47 -8.37
C GLU A 97 -3.54 -11.70 -7.68
N TYR A 98 -3.07 -10.63 -8.30
CA TYR A 98 -2.11 -9.72 -7.70
C TYR A 98 -2.63 -9.17 -6.36
N GLY A 99 -3.85 -8.63 -6.35
CA GLY A 99 -4.47 -8.06 -5.15
C GLY A 99 -4.60 -9.05 -4.00
N ALA A 100 -4.99 -10.29 -4.30
CA ALA A 100 -5.10 -11.34 -3.29
C ALA A 100 -3.75 -11.66 -2.61
N ASN A 101 -2.66 -11.63 -3.35
CA ASN A 101 -1.31 -11.84 -2.81
C ASN A 101 -0.79 -10.58 -2.11
N PHE A 102 -1.01 -9.41 -2.69
CA PHE A 102 -0.61 -8.13 -2.13
C PHE A 102 -1.24 -7.89 -0.75
N VAL A 103 -2.54 -8.14 -0.60
CA VAL A 103 -3.24 -7.95 0.68
C VAL A 103 -2.65 -8.82 1.79
N LYS A 104 -2.21 -10.05 1.49
CA LYS A 104 -1.55 -10.91 2.49
C LYS A 104 -0.25 -10.30 3.02
N VAL A 105 0.55 -9.73 2.12
CA VAL A 105 1.81 -9.06 2.48
C VAL A 105 1.49 -7.77 3.24
N LEU A 106 0.54 -6.97 2.75
CA LEU A 106 0.12 -5.73 3.37
C LEU A 106 -0.30 -5.93 4.83
N VAL A 107 -1.20 -6.90 5.08
CA VAL A 107 -1.68 -7.20 6.44
C VAL A 107 -0.56 -7.72 7.35
N ARG A 108 0.37 -8.52 6.81
CA ARG A 108 1.53 -8.99 7.58
C ARG A 108 2.42 -7.84 8.08
N HIS A 109 2.46 -6.75 7.34
CA HIS A 109 3.21 -5.54 7.67
C HIS A 109 2.34 -4.43 8.30
N GLY A 110 1.24 -4.79 8.96
CA GLY A 110 0.37 -3.85 9.67
C GLY A 110 -0.49 -2.95 8.78
N GLY A 111 -0.36 -3.07 7.45
CA GLY A 111 -1.18 -2.32 6.52
C GLY A 111 -2.55 -2.96 6.29
N HIS A 112 -3.50 -2.20 5.78
CA HIS A 112 -4.82 -2.70 5.42
C HIS A 112 -5.40 -1.96 4.20
N PRO A 113 -6.20 -2.62 3.37
CA PRO A 113 -6.91 -1.95 2.30
C PRO A 113 -7.97 -1.01 2.89
N VAL A 114 -8.02 0.21 2.39
CA VAL A 114 -9.01 1.23 2.82
C VAL A 114 -10.17 1.27 1.86
N LEU A 115 -9.89 1.28 0.57
CA LEU A 115 -10.89 1.47 -0.47
C LEU A 115 -10.45 0.77 -1.75
N ALA A 116 -11.39 0.15 -2.43
CA ALA A 116 -11.24 -0.31 -3.81
C ALA A 116 -12.44 0.16 -4.63
N MET A 117 -12.20 0.81 -5.74
CA MET A 117 -13.25 1.33 -6.59
C MET A 117 -12.90 1.16 -8.07
N ARG A 118 -13.93 1.17 -8.88
CA ARG A 118 -13.81 1.16 -10.34
C ARG A 118 -14.31 2.49 -10.89
N LYS A 119 -13.54 3.09 -11.79
CA LYS A 119 -13.99 4.24 -12.55
C LYS A 119 -15.11 3.81 -13.52
N VAL A 120 -16.26 4.44 -13.43
CA VAL A 120 -17.43 4.13 -14.27
C VAL A 120 -17.77 5.24 -15.27
N GLY A 121 -17.04 6.37 -15.23
CA GLY A 121 -17.31 7.52 -16.12
C GLY A 121 -16.06 8.37 -16.34
N GLY A 122 -16.22 9.45 -17.11
CA GLY A 122 -15.19 10.47 -17.27
C GLY A 122 -14.93 11.25 -15.99
N TYR A 123 -13.91 12.09 -16.00
CA TYR A 123 -13.68 13.06 -14.92
C TYR A 123 -14.74 14.15 -14.97
N ILE A 124 -15.30 14.51 -13.82
CA ILE A 124 -16.21 15.65 -13.71
C ILE A 124 -15.39 16.94 -13.84
N ASP A 125 -14.16 16.92 -13.34
CA ASP A 125 -13.20 18.00 -13.44
C ASP A 125 -11.91 17.47 -14.06
N SER A 126 -11.61 17.87 -15.29
CA SER A 126 -10.56 17.28 -16.12
C SER A 126 -9.32 18.16 -16.27
N TRP A 127 -8.88 18.80 -15.21
CA TRP A 127 -7.66 19.59 -15.21
C TRP A 127 -6.45 18.74 -15.62
N ASN A 128 -6.02 18.89 -16.90
CA ASN A 128 -4.86 18.20 -17.49
C ASN A 128 -4.83 16.67 -17.38
N THR A 129 -5.97 16.02 -17.12
CA THR A 129 -6.03 14.55 -17.03
C THR A 129 -6.68 14.00 -18.29
N PRO A 130 -5.98 13.17 -19.07
CA PRO A 130 -6.56 12.58 -20.28
C PRO A 130 -7.76 11.71 -19.92
N PRO A 131 -8.84 11.75 -20.71
CA PRO A 131 -10.00 10.88 -20.53
C PRO A 131 -9.59 9.44 -20.82
N ASP A 132 -9.47 8.63 -19.78
CA ASP A 132 -9.16 7.21 -19.93
C ASP A 132 -10.18 6.35 -19.16
N PRO A 133 -10.97 5.52 -19.85
CA PRO A 133 -12.02 4.72 -19.23
C PRO A 133 -11.53 3.47 -18.50
N GLY A 134 -10.25 3.15 -18.60
CA GLY A 134 -9.68 1.86 -18.12
C GLY A 134 -9.13 1.84 -16.71
N TRP A 135 -9.19 2.94 -15.95
CA TRP A 135 -8.54 3.02 -14.66
C TRP A 135 -9.35 2.39 -13.51
N HIS A 136 -8.65 1.63 -12.70
CA HIS A 136 -9.12 1.15 -11.40
C HIS A 136 -8.31 1.83 -10.29
N ILE A 137 -8.98 2.24 -9.23
CA ILE A 137 -8.35 2.89 -8.09
C ILE A 137 -8.42 1.93 -6.92
N ALA A 138 -7.27 1.64 -6.33
CA ALA A 138 -7.17 0.95 -5.06
C ALA A 138 -6.37 1.82 -4.09
N SER A 139 -6.85 1.95 -2.87
CA SER A 139 -6.17 2.69 -1.81
C SER A 139 -5.87 1.74 -0.66
N SER A 140 -4.67 1.82 -0.14
CA SER A 140 -4.25 1.10 1.06
C SER A 140 -3.65 2.05 2.06
N ARG A 141 -3.79 1.74 3.33
CA ARG A 141 -3.20 2.46 4.45
C ARG A 141 -2.11 1.59 5.07
N THR A 142 -0.96 2.15 5.27
CA THR A 142 0.17 1.45 5.87
C THR A 142 1.07 2.42 6.63
N VAL A 143 1.89 1.87 7.50
CA VAL A 143 2.96 2.58 8.21
C VAL A 143 4.25 1.89 7.85
N PHE A 144 5.31 2.64 7.58
CA PHE A 144 6.64 2.08 7.47
C PHE A 144 7.08 1.59 8.84
N GLY A 145 7.36 0.36 8.91
CA GLY A 145 7.94 -0.21 10.11
C GLY A 145 7.66 -1.68 10.24
N ILE A 146 8.71 -2.37 10.22
CA ILE A 146 8.97 -3.45 11.18
C ILE A 146 10.43 -3.74 11.19
#